data_de3a3b3de9db19d3ab8c7e19eed21701
#
_entry.id   de3a3b3de9db19d3ab8c7e19eed21701
#
_cell.length_a   1.000
_cell.length_b   1.000
_cell.length_c   1.000
_cell.angle_alpha   90.00
_cell.angle_beta   90.00
_cell.angle_gamma   90.00
#
_symmetry.space_group_name_H-M   'P 1'
#
loop_
_entity.id
_entity.type
_entity.pdbx_description
1 polymer ?
#
loop_
_entity_poly.entity_id
_entity_poly.type
_entity_poly.pdbx_seq_one_letter_code
_entity_poly.pdbx_strand_id
1 'polypeptide(L)'
;MDRDIRLALLGDHEAAKRLTETGYFKASGDLALCRCPFCGSEDVVYERYLHTAGYRWRVVCTSCMASIDPGYAQQRSTVQRIWNTRAPILSSEEMEMLEGKK
;
A
#
# COMPACT_ATOMS: atom_id res chain seq x y z
N MET A 1 -4.00 11.98 18.28
CA MET A 1 -3.65 11.01 17.22
C MET A 1 -2.27 11.35 16.72
N ASP A 2 -1.46 10.33 16.45
CA ASP A 2 -0.13 10.52 15.90
C ASP A 2 -0.20 11.19 14.52
N ARG A 3 0.74 12.11 14.27
CA ARG A 3 0.77 12.88 13.02
C ARG A 3 0.87 12.00 11.78
N ASP A 4 1.75 10.98 11.83
CA ASP A 4 1.96 10.12 10.68
C ASP A 4 0.75 9.22 10.42
N ILE A 5 0.11 8.73 11.47
CA ILE A 5 -1.13 7.95 11.34
C ILE A 5 -2.22 8.83 10.72
N ARG A 6 -2.36 10.06 11.18
CA ARG A 6 -3.33 11.00 10.64
C ARG A 6 -3.10 11.26 9.16
N LEU A 7 -1.85 11.55 8.79
CA LEU A 7 -1.50 11.83 7.39
C LEU A 7 -1.70 10.60 6.51
N ALA A 8 -1.32 9.42 7.00
CA ALA A 8 -1.51 8.18 6.24
C ALA A 8 -2.99 7.90 5.98
N LEU A 9 -3.86 8.15 6.96
CA LEU A 9 -5.30 7.99 6.81
C LEU A 9 -5.88 8.95 5.77
N LEU A 10 -5.23 10.09 5.58
CA LEU A 10 -5.61 11.08 4.57
C LEU A 10 -4.95 10.82 3.21
N GLY A 11 -4.17 9.74 3.10
CA GLY A 11 -3.56 9.32 1.83
C GLY A 11 -2.14 9.80 1.59
N ASP A 12 -1.45 10.30 2.62
CA ASP A 12 -0.07 10.78 2.47
C ASP A 12 0.90 9.60 2.37
N HIS A 13 1.61 9.51 1.26
CA HIS A 13 2.56 8.42 0.98
C HIS A 13 3.78 8.45 1.89
N GLU A 14 4.30 9.64 2.17
CA GLU A 14 5.48 9.76 3.01
C GLU A 14 5.19 9.34 4.44
N ALA A 15 4.01 9.68 4.93
CA ALA A 15 3.58 9.22 6.24
C ALA A 15 3.42 7.71 6.29
N ALA A 16 2.82 7.12 5.25
CA ALA A 16 2.67 5.66 5.17
C ALA A 16 4.03 4.97 5.13
N LYS A 17 4.99 5.55 4.40
CA LYS A 17 6.35 5.03 4.33
C LYS A 17 7.03 5.07 5.70
N ARG A 18 6.89 6.18 6.43
CA ARG A 18 7.45 6.27 7.79
C ARG A 18 6.85 5.24 8.72
N LEU A 19 5.55 4.98 8.62
CA LEU A 19 4.90 3.94 9.41
C LEU A 19 5.41 2.55 9.05
N THR A 20 5.77 2.32 7.78
CA THR A 20 6.41 1.08 7.37
C THR A 20 7.71 0.86 8.13
N GLU A 21 8.50 1.90 8.27
CA GLU A 21 9.78 1.84 8.99
C GLU A 21 9.60 1.57 10.48
N THR A 22 8.45 1.89 11.04
CA THR A 22 8.14 1.63 12.44
C THR A 22 7.46 0.28 12.67
N GLY A 23 7.36 -0.55 11.64
CA GLY A 23 6.75 -1.88 11.75
C GLY A 23 5.25 -1.92 11.55
N TYR A 24 4.64 -0.82 11.17
CA TYR A 24 3.21 -0.76 10.89
C TYR A 24 2.86 -1.58 9.65
N PHE A 25 3.76 -1.63 8.71
CA PHE A 25 3.65 -2.43 7.50
C PHE A 25 4.82 -3.41 7.43
N LYS A 26 4.67 -4.43 6.60
CA LYS A 26 5.76 -5.35 6.36
C LYS A 26 6.93 -4.61 5.70
N ALA A 27 8.08 -4.63 6.32
CA ALA A 27 9.28 -4.01 5.79
C ALA A 27 10.28 -5.08 5.35
N SER A 28 10.82 -4.95 4.15
CA SER A 28 11.88 -5.83 3.64
C SER A 28 12.73 -5.10 2.61
N GLY A 29 13.39 -4.04 3.08
CA GLY A 29 14.27 -3.24 2.24
C GLY A 29 13.51 -2.39 1.24
N ASP A 30 14.16 -2.08 0.12
CA ASP A 30 13.64 -1.15 -0.88
C ASP A 30 12.38 -1.65 -1.61
N LEU A 31 12.13 -2.95 -1.54
CA LEU A 31 10.96 -3.57 -2.17
C LEU A 31 9.90 -4.01 -1.17
N ALA A 32 9.86 -3.36 -0.01
CA ALA A 32 8.87 -3.64 1.02
C ALA A 32 7.46 -3.39 0.52
N LEU A 33 6.54 -4.28 0.89
CA LEU A 33 5.13 -4.16 0.56
C LEU A 33 4.33 -3.93 1.84
N CYS A 34 3.42 -2.96 1.78
CA CYS A 34 2.47 -2.74 2.86
C CYS A 34 1.55 -3.95 3.00
N ARG A 35 0.95 -4.12 4.17
CA ARG A 35 -0.06 -5.15 4.39
C ARG A 35 -1.22 -4.96 3.42
N CYS A 36 -1.93 -6.04 3.14
CA CYS A 36 -3.10 -5.99 2.28
C CYS A 36 -4.13 -5.00 2.84
N PRO A 37 -4.60 -4.04 2.02
CA PRO A 37 -5.57 -3.05 2.50
C PRO A 37 -6.95 -3.63 2.74
N PHE A 38 -7.21 -4.86 2.28
CA PHE A 38 -8.53 -5.48 2.41
C PHE A 38 -8.61 -6.44 3.58
N CYS A 39 -7.59 -7.25 3.83
CA CYS A 39 -7.61 -8.24 4.90
C CYS A 39 -6.54 -8.02 5.97
N GLY A 40 -5.62 -7.09 5.76
CA GLY A 40 -4.56 -6.78 6.73
C GLY A 40 -3.43 -7.80 6.79
N SER A 41 -3.44 -8.81 5.92
CA SER A 41 -2.43 -9.87 5.94
C SER A 41 -1.06 -9.35 5.49
N GLU A 42 -0.01 -9.94 6.05
CA GLU A 42 1.37 -9.71 5.61
C GLU A 42 1.75 -10.61 4.43
N ASP A 43 0.89 -11.55 4.06
CA ASP A 43 1.17 -12.54 3.01
C ASP A 43 0.94 -11.95 1.62
N VAL A 44 1.67 -10.88 1.34
CA VAL A 44 1.63 -10.15 0.08
C VAL A 44 2.93 -10.42 -0.66
N VAL A 45 2.82 -10.81 -1.91
CA VAL A 45 3.98 -11.23 -2.72
C VAL A 45 3.98 -10.59 -4.08
N TYR A 46 5.19 -10.47 -4.65
CA TYR A 46 5.36 -10.13 -6.05
C TYR A 46 5.17 -11.39 -6.88
N GLU A 47 4.44 -11.27 -7.99
CA GLU A 47 4.26 -12.36 -8.94
C GLU A 47 4.61 -11.89 -10.34
N ARG A 48 5.48 -12.63 -11.01
CA ARG A 48 5.83 -12.37 -12.39
C ARG A 48 4.99 -13.29 -13.29
N TYR A 49 4.45 -12.74 -14.34
CA TYR A 49 3.67 -13.52 -15.30
C TYR A 49 4.03 -13.13 -16.74
N LEU A 50 3.72 -14.00 -17.68
CA LEU A 50 3.97 -13.75 -19.08
C LEU A 50 2.77 -13.03 -19.70
N HIS A 51 3.03 -11.82 -20.17
CA HIS A 51 2.08 -11.04 -20.96
C HIS A 51 2.42 -11.19 -22.44
N THR A 52 1.49 -10.86 -23.35
CA THR A 52 1.75 -10.92 -24.79
C THR A 52 2.95 -10.08 -25.22
N ALA A 53 3.24 -9.00 -24.52
CA ALA A 53 4.37 -8.10 -24.79
C ALA A 53 5.60 -8.40 -23.94
N GLY A 54 5.65 -9.54 -23.22
CA GLY A 54 6.77 -9.93 -22.39
C GLY A 54 6.36 -10.11 -20.93
N TYR A 55 7.35 -10.29 -20.05
CA TYR A 55 7.07 -10.48 -18.63
C TYR A 55 6.62 -9.20 -17.95
N ARG A 56 5.69 -9.36 -17.03
CA ARG A 56 5.14 -8.27 -16.22
C ARG A 56 5.05 -8.70 -14.76
N TRP A 57 5.00 -7.71 -13.88
CA TRP A 57 4.88 -7.94 -12.44
C TRP A 57 3.53 -7.50 -11.93
N ARG A 58 3.05 -8.20 -10.92
CA ARG A 58 1.87 -7.83 -10.15
C ARG A 58 2.10 -8.13 -8.68
N VAL A 59 1.29 -7.56 -7.82
CA VAL A 59 1.30 -7.82 -6.38
C VAL A 59 0.02 -8.52 -6.02
N VAL A 60 0.13 -9.61 -5.27
CA VAL A 60 -1.02 -10.43 -4.88
C VAL A 60 -0.98 -10.68 -3.38
N CYS A 61 -2.12 -10.54 -2.72
CA CYS A 61 -2.31 -11.02 -1.37
C CYS A 61 -2.74 -12.48 -1.45
N THR A 62 -1.96 -13.38 -0.85
CA THR A 62 -2.26 -14.81 -0.90
C THR A 62 -3.36 -15.21 0.09
N SER A 63 -3.74 -14.33 1.01
CA SER A 63 -4.81 -14.59 1.98
C SER A 63 -6.20 -14.31 1.42
N CYS A 64 -6.40 -13.16 0.78
CA CYS A 64 -7.73 -12.78 0.27
C CYS A 64 -7.78 -12.67 -1.25
N MET A 65 -6.66 -12.92 -1.93
CA MET A 65 -6.53 -12.88 -3.40
C MET A 65 -6.71 -11.49 -4.01
N ALA A 66 -6.63 -10.42 -3.21
CA ALA A 66 -6.55 -9.07 -3.74
C ALA A 66 -5.27 -8.91 -4.56
N SER A 67 -5.33 -8.20 -5.66
CA SER A 67 -4.16 -8.00 -6.50
C SER A 67 -4.15 -6.64 -7.17
N ILE A 68 -2.93 -6.18 -7.49
CA ILE A 68 -2.69 -5.00 -8.30
C ILE A 68 -1.88 -5.45 -9.52
N ASP A 69 -2.45 -5.23 -10.70
CA ASP A 69 -1.81 -5.58 -11.97
C ASP A 69 -2.08 -4.49 -12.99
N PRO A 70 -1.16 -3.52 -13.13
CA PRO A 70 -1.36 -2.44 -14.09
C PRO A 70 -1.22 -2.88 -15.55
N GLY A 71 -0.64 -4.05 -15.78
CA GLY A 71 -0.44 -4.59 -17.12
C GLY A 71 0.80 -4.07 -17.85
N TYR A 72 1.47 -3.06 -17.32
CA TYR A 72 2.65 -2.46 -17.94
C TYR A 72 3.91 -2.55 -17.08
N ALA A 73 3.82 -3.12 -15.90
CA ALA A 73 4.92 -3.12 -14.94
C ALA A 73 6.01 -4.13 -15.33
N GLN A 74 7.13 -3.62 -15.80
CA GLN A 74 8.29 -4.44 -16.15
C GLN A 74 9.25 -4.62 -14.97
N GLN A 75 9.02 -3.91 -13.87
CA GLN A 75 9.87 -3.95 -12.69
C GLN A 75 9.02 -4.03 -11.43
N ARG A 76 9.57 -4.69 -10.40
CA ARG A 76 8.89 -4.81 -9.11
C ARG A 76 8.64 -3.44 -8.46
N SER A 77 9.57 -2.51 -8.62
CA SER A 77 9.43 -1.17 -8.05
C SER A 77 8.19 -0.43 -8.57
N THR A 78 7.78 -0.70 -9.79
CA THR A 78 6.58 -0.09 -10.37
C THR A 78 5.32 -0.55 -9.64
N VAL A 79 5.17 -1.86 -9.46
CA VAL A 79 3.98 -2.40 -8.77
C VAL A 79 4.04 -2.15 -7.27
N GLN A 80 5.25 -2.12 -6.69
CA GLN A 80 5.42 -1.76 -5.28
C GLN A 80 4.83 -0.38 -5.00
N ARG A 81 5.17 0.59 -5.83
CA ARG A 81 4.70 1.96 -5.67
C ARG A 81 3.18 2.02 -5.77
N ILE A 82 2.60 1.30 -6.74
CA ILE A 82 1.15 1.27 -6.92
C ILE A 82 0.48 0.60 -5.72
N TRP A 83 0.99 -0.55 -5.29
CA TRP A 83 0.42 -1.27 -4.14
C TRP A 83 0.49 -0.46 -2.86
N ASN A 84 1.63 0.20 -2.62
CA ASN A 84 1.84 0.94 -1.38
C ASN A 84 1.13 2.31 -1.38
N THR A 85 0.62 2.74 -2.53
CA THR A 85 -0.20 3.95 -2.61
C THR A 85 -1.58 3.63 -2.03
N ARG A 86 -2.04 4.47 -1.11
CA ARG A 86 -3.36 4.29 -0.49
C ARG A 86 -4.23 5.49 -0.77
N ALA A 87 -5.48 5.21 -1.17
CA ALA A 87 -6.49 6.25 -1.21
C ALA A 87 -6.74 6.76 0.21
N PRO A 88 -7.14 8.02 0.37
CA PRO A 88 -7.53 8.51 1.69
C PRO A 88 -8.65 7.65 2.27
N ILE A 89 -8.49 7.24 3.52
CA ILE A 89 -9.52 6.50 4.25
C ILE A 89 -10.55 7.47 4.80
N LEU A 90 -10.08 8.66 5.21
CA LEU A 90 -10.92 9.71 5.76
C LEU A 90 -10.74 10.99 4.97
N SER A 91 -11.80 11.76 4.80
CA SER A 91 -11.72 13.12 4.31
C SER A 91 -11.21 14.05 5.43
N SER A 92 -10.82 15.27 5.06
CA SER A 92 -10.40 16.25 6.05
C SER A 92 -11.52 16.53 7.04
N GLU A 93 -12.77 16.61 6.58
CA GLU A 93 -13.92 16.84 7.43
C GLU A 93 -14.14 15.68 8.40
N GLU A 94 -14.05 14.45 7.89
CA GLU A 94 -14.19 13.27 8.74
C GLU A 94 -13.07 13.18 9.78
N MET A 95 -11.86 13.56 9.40
CA MET A 95 -10.73 13.59 10.32
C MET A 95 -10.97 14.60 11.45
N GLU A 96 -11.47 15.78 11.12
CA GLU A 96 -11.78 16.79 12.11
C GLU A 96 -12.87 16.33 13.09
N MET A 97 -13.88 15.64 12.58
CA MET A 97 -14.93 15.07 13.43
C MET A 97 -14.35 14.01 14.38
N LEU A 98 -13.48 13.14 13.86
CA LEU A 98 -12.84 12.10 14.66
C LEU A 98 -11.97 12.70 15.76
N GLU A 99 -11.29 13.81 15.49
CA GLU A 99 -10.45 14.50 16.46
C GLU A 99 -11.25 15.37 17.42
N GLY A 100 -12.55 15.46 17.26
CA GLY A 100 -13.43 16.22 18.13
C GLY A 100 -13.39 17.72 17.89
N LYS A 101 -12.90 18.17 16.78
CA LYS A 101 -12.89 19.58 16.42
C LYS A 101 -14.26 20.02 15.97
N LYS A 102 -14.56 21.27 16.26
CA LYS A 102 -15.88 21.85 15.93
C LYS A 102 -15.75 22.98 14.91
#